data_9b793d9f10c4c83a7d42b536c5b9821c
#
_entry.id   9b793d9f10c4c83a7d42b536c5b9821c
#
_cell.length_a   1.000
_cell.length_b   1.000
_cell.length_c   1.000
_cell.angle_alpha   90.00
_cell.angle_beta   90.00
_cell.angle_gamma   90.00
#
_symmetry.space_group_name_H-M   'P 1'
#
loop_
_entity.id
_entity.type
_entity.pdbx_description
1 polymer ?
#
loop_
_entity_poly.entity_id
_entity_poly.type
_entity_poly.pdbx_seq_one_letter_code
_entity_poly.pdbx_strand_id
1 'polypeptide(L)'
;LNSQINNMVKWNHLSATRFTSILDATNYILNAIILNGSTTFNISQYNTVATQEKMIKLANSGIVQVENANEYLLKGVTGSDPCYRFDDELDTLNYLSICEVDNNSDIHDSYRCCSISTSIGIFITMTKGILDEINQYDGQLNQNNVIHVLHLLNNHLIGRLERSVDRITEMNEQYCKDLSNQTLVIFIISIIVTVLLFFVIFFFYQKSVSIYHVGMILIQRLPPNAFN
;
A
#
# COMPACT_ATOMS: atom_id res chain seq x y z
N LEU A 1 -3.31 -11.90 12.41
CA LEU A 1 -1.97 -11.43 12.05
C LEU A 1 -1.78 -11.41 10.53
N ASN A 2 -1.96 -12.53 9.83
CA ASN A 2 -1.78 -12.61 8.37
C ASN A 2 -2.75 -11.72 7.59
N SER A 3 -3.98 -11.53 8.07
CA SER A 3 -4.99 -10.68 7.41
C SER A 3 -4.57 -9.21 7.43
N GLN A 4 -4.09 -8.71 8.55
CA GLN A 4 -3.68 -7.30 8.67
C GLN A 4 -2.45 -6.98 7.83
N ILE A 5 -1.43 -7.85 7.83
CA ILE A 5 -0.25 -7.69 6.96
C ILE A 5 -0.69 -7.64 5.48
N ASN A 6 -1.57 -8.56 5.09
CA ASN A 6 -2.06 -8.63 3.72
C ASN A 6 -2.83 -7.36 3.32
N ASN A 7 -3.65 -6.81 4.22
CA ASN A 7 -4.35 -5.56 4.00
C ASN A 7 -3.37 -4.39 3.82
N MET A 8 -2.40 -4.24 4.71
CA MET A 8 -1.39 -3.18 4.65
C MET A 8 -0.59 -3.22 3.34
N VAL A 9 -0.12 -4.40 2.94
CA VAL A 9 0.63 -4.57 1.68
C VAL A 9 -0.24 -4.19 0.47
N LYS A 10 -1.51 -4.62 0.46
CA LYS A 10 -2.43 -4.30 -0.63
C LYS A 10 -2.80 -2.81 -0.66
N TRP A 11 -3.06 -2.19 0.48
CA TRP A 11 -3.36 -0.76 0.53
C TRP A 11 -2.17 0.07 0.05
N ASN A 12 -0.96 -0.28 0.45
CA ASN A 12 0.25 0.39 -0.04
C ASN A 12 0.37 0.25 -1.56
N HIS A 13 0.21 -0.95 -2.09
CA HIS A 13 0.22 -1.18 -3.54
C HIS A 13 -0.88 -0.40 -4.27
N LEU A 14 -2.12 -0.44 -3.79
CA LEU A 14 -3.25 0.27 -4.41
C LEU A 14 -3.09 1.79 -4.35
N SER A 15 -2.59 2.32 -3.24
CA SER A 15 -2.35 3.75 -3.08
C SER A 15 -1.23 4.23 -4.02
N ALA A 16 -0.13 3.49 -4.10
CA ALA A 16 0.96 3.77 -5.03
C ALA A 16 0.50 3.63 -6.50
N THR A 17 -0.27 2.59 -6.83
CA THR A 17 -0.83 2.41 -8.18
C THR A 17 -1.75 3.55 -8.55
N ARG A 18 -2.64 4.00 -7.64
CA ARG A 18 -3.51 5.14 -7.84
C ARG A 18 -2.72 6.41 -8.18
N PHE A 19 -1.67 6.67 -7.42
CA PHE A 19 -0.79 7.83 -7.62
C PHE A 19 -0.04 7.78 -8.95
N THR A 20 0.66 6.68 -9.22
CA THR A 20 1.47 6.54 -10.44
C THR A 20 0.62 6.51 -11.70
N SER A 21 -0.52 5.82 -11.68
CA SER A 21 -1.40 5.71 -12.85
C SER A 21 -2.06 7.04 -13.23
N ILE A 22 -2.30 7.95 -12.28
CA ILE A 22 -2.76 9.32 -12.57
C ILE A 22 -1.69 10.08 -13.35
N LEU A 23 -0.43 10.03 -12.91
CA LEU A 23 0.67 10.70 -13.60
C LEU A 23 0.90 10.11 -14.98
N ASP A 24 0.88 8.79 -15.11
CA ASP A 24 1.05 8.09 -16.38
C ASP A 24 -0.08 8.42 -17.36
N ALA A 25 -1.34 8.35 -16.91
CA ALA A 25 -2.49 8.70 -17.74
C ALA A 25 -2.40 10.14 -18.25
N THR A 26 -2.04 11.09 -17.37
CA THR A 26 -1.84 12.48 -17.76
C THR A 26 -0.74 12.63 -18.80
N ASN A 27 0.40 12.00 -18.57
CA ASN A 27 1.53 12.04 -19.51
C ASN A 27 1.13 11.48 -20.89
N TYR A 28 0.41 10.35 -20.92
CA TYR A 28 -0.06 9.77 -22.18
C TYR A 28 -1.09 10.66 -22.89
N ILE A 29 -1.98 11.33 -22.16
CA ILE A 29 -2.94 12.28 -22.73
C ILE A 29 -2.21 13.47 -23.37
N LEU A 30 -1.28 14.09 -22.66
CA LEU A 30 -0.49 15.20 -23.18
C LEU A 30 0.27 14.80 -24.44
N ASN A 31 0.91 13.62 -24.44
CA ASN A 31 1.59 13.09 -25.61
C ASN A 31 0.61 12.79 -26.76
N ALA A 32 -0.59 12.28 -26.47
CA ALA A 32 -1.60 12.03 -27.50
C ALA A 32 -2.09 13.33 -28.17
N ILE A 33 -2.22 14.42 -27.40
CA ILE A 33 -2.56 15.74 -27.94
C ILE A 33 -1.43 16.24 -28.85
N ILE A 34 -0.17 16.20 -28.40
CA ILE A 34 1.00 16.66 -29.18
C ILE A 34 1.13 15.88 -30.48
N LEU A 35 0.86 14.58 -30.47
CA LEU A 35 0.98 13.71 -31.64
C LEU A 35 -0.19 13.81 -32.60
N ASN A 36 -1.21 14.59 -32.34
CA ASN A 36 -2.47 14.74 -33.09
C ASN A 36 -2.35 14.43 -34.60
N GLY A 37 -2.42 13.13 -34.91
CA GLY A 37 -2.58 12.59 -36.28
C GLY A 37 -1.40 12.72 -37.26
N SER A 38 -0.38 13.56 -37.02
CA SER A 38 0.56 13.95 -38.05
C SER A 38 2.04 13.62 -37.80
N THR A 39 2.46 13.28 -36.61
CA THR A 39 3.88 13.03 -36.30
C THR A 39 4.11 11.76 -35.52
N THR A 40 4.96 10.89 -36.03
CA THR A 40 5.55 9.79 -35.28
C THR A 40 6.83 10.30 -34.63
N PHE A 41 6.85 10.34 -33.28
CA PHE A 41 8.10 10.55 -32.56
C PHE A 41 8.88 9.23 -32.53
N ASN A 42 10.03 9.21 -33.20
CA ASN A 42 10.97 8.11 -33.13
C ASN A 42 11.85 8.32 -31.90
N ILE A 43 11.51 7.66 -30.77
CA ILE A 43 12.37 7.66 -29.60
C ILE A 43 13.48 6.66 -29.87
N SER A 44 14.58 7.17 -30.48
CA SER A 44 15.72 6.38 -30.97
C SER A 44 16.38 5.48 -29.89
N GLN A 45 16.19 5.79 -28.61
CA GLN A 45 16.72 4.98 -27.50
C GLN A 45 15.98 3.66 -27.25
N TYR A 46 14.71 3.53 -27.70
CA TYR A 46 13.88 2.35 -27.37
C TYR A 46 13.32 1.62 -28.59
N ASN A 47 13.69 1.99 -29.81
CA ASN A 47 13.11 1.44 -31.07
C ASN A 47 11.57 1.39 -31.09
N THR A 48 10.90 2.27 -30.33
CA THR A 48 9.44 2.34 -30.24
C THR A 48 8.91 3.56 -30.93
N VAL A 49 8.03 3.35 -31.92
CA VAL A 49 7.28 4.43 -32.55
C VAL A 49 6.10 4.79 -31.67
N ALA A 50 6.10 6.01 -31.13
CA ALA A 50 4.95 6.57 -30.46
C ALA A 50 3.93 7.07 -31.48
N THR A 51 2.71 6.57 -31.44
CA THR A 51 1.59 7.05 -32.26
C THR A 51 0.50 7.58 -31.33
N GLN A 52 -0.31 8.52 -31.84
CA GLN A 52 -1.45 9.07 -31.11
C GLN A 52 -2.36 7.94 -30.58
N GLU A 53 -2.71 7.00 -31.46
CA GLU A 53 -3.56 5.86 -31.07
C GLU A 53 -2.98 5.03 -29.91
N LYS A 54 -1.67 4.77 -29.94
CA LYS A 54 -0.98 4.07 -28.85
C LYS A 54 -1.05 4.85 -27.54
N MET A 55 -0.85 6.18 -27.60
CA MET A 55 -0.93 7.04 -26.41
C MET A 55 -2.36 7.07 -25.84
N ILE A 56 -3.38 7.18 -26.71
CA ILE A 56 -4.79 7.09 -26.30
C ILE A 56 -5.08 5.76 -25.60
N LYS A 57 -4.61 4.65 -26.15
CA LYS A 57 -4.81 3.33 -25.55
C LYS A 57 -4.14 3.21 -24.17
N LEU A 58 -2.92 3.73 -24.03
CA LEU A 58 -2.19 3.75 -22.77
C LEU A 58 -2.88 4.67 -21.73
N ALA A 59 -3.35 5.85 -22.17
CA ALA A 59 -4.11 6.77 -21.33
C ALA A 59 -5.39 6.12 -20.79
N ASN A 60 -6.18 5.48 -21.65
CA ASN A 60 -7.39 4.75 -21.23
C ASN A 60 -7.06 3.63 -20.25
N SER A 61 -5.99 2.87 -20.49
CA SER A 61 -5.53 1.84 -19.54
C SER A 61 -5.15 2.44 -18.20
N GLY A 62 -4.45 3.56 -18.19
CA GLY A 62 -4.09 4.28 -16.95
C GLY A 62 -5.33 4.76 -16.18
N ILE A 63 -6.32 5.34 -16.88
CA ILE A 63 -7.58 5.79 -16.28
C ILE A 63 -8.33 4.63 -15.63
N VAL A 64 -8.42 3.48 -16.29
CA VAL A 64 -9.04 2.27 -15.72
C VAL A 64 -8.27 1.77 -14.48
N GLN A 65 -6.94 1.83 -14.49
CA GLN A 65 -6.13 1.48 -13.33
C GLN A 65 -6.37 2.43 -12.16
N VAL A 66 -6.48 3.74 -12.40
CA VAL A 66 -6.83 4.72 -11.36
C VAL A 66 -8.19 4.41 -10.75
N GLU A 67 -9.20 4.17 -11.59
CA GLU A 67 -10.57 3.86 -11.17
C GLU A 67 -10.60 2.60 -10.30
N ASN A 68 -10.00 1.52 -10.77
CA ASN A 68 -9.93 0.26 -10.04
C ASN A 68 -9.14 0.39 -8.73
N ALA A 69 -7.96 1.03 -8.76
CA ALA A 69 -7.14 1.20 -7.56
C ALA A 69 -7.85 2.03 -6.51
N ASN A 70 -8.54 3.10 -6.91
CA ASN A 70 -9.33 3.94 -6.01
C ASN A 70 -10.54 3.15 -5.43
N GLU A 71 -11.28 2.43 -6.28
CA GLU A 71 -12.41 1.64 -5.83
C GLU A 71 -11.98 0.52 -4.87
N TYR A 72 -10.94 -0.23 -5.21
CA TYR A 72 -10.44 -1.33 -4.37
C TYR A 72 -9.87 -0.86 -3.04
N LEU A 73 -9.19 0.29 -3.03
CA LEU A 73 -8.69 0.88 -1.78
C LEU A 73 -9.84 1.27 -0.85
N LEU A 74 -10.90 1.87 -1.39
CA LEU A 74 -12.01 2.41 -0.61
C LEU A 74 -13.08 1.39 -0.26
N LYS A 75 -13.37 0.43 -1.14
CA LYS A 75 -14.43 -0.57 -0.96
C LYS A 75 -13.90 -1.96 -0.59
N GLY A 76 -12.61 -2.18 -0.72
CA GLY A 76 -11.98 -3.49 -0.58
C GLY A 76 -12.06 -4.33 -1.85
N VAL A 77 -11.31 -5.42 -1.85
CA VAL A 77 -11.26 -6.41 -2.93
C VAL A 77 -11.13 -7.80 -2.30
N THR A 78 -11.42 -8.85 -3.04
CA THR A 78 -11.31 -10.24 -2.55
C THR A 78 -9.97 -10.47 -1.82
N GLY A 79 -10.05 -10.77 -0.53
CA GLY A 79 -8.91 -11.01 0.35
C GLY A 79 -8.20 -9.75 0.87
N SER A 80 -8.86 -8.58 0.78
CA SER A 80 -8.41 -7.35 1.45
C SER A 80 -9.62 -6.50 1.85
N ASP A 81 -9.63 -6.07 3.09
CA ASP A 81 -10.65 -5.17 3.61
C ASP A 81 -10.42 -3.75 3.04
N PRO A 82 -11.47 -2.91 2.98
CA PRO A 82 -11.32 -1.49 2.66
C PRO A 82 -10.44 -0.79 3.70
N CYS A 83 -9.75 0.27 3.29
CA CYS A 83 -8.97 1.10 4.23
C CYS A 83 -9.85 2.00 5.13
N TYR A 84 -11.16 2.01 4.90
CA TYR A 84 -12.13 2.82 5.63
C TYR A 84 -12.23 2.46 7.11
N ARG A 85 -12.25 3.47 7.97
CA ARG A 85 -12.29 3.36 9.45
C ARG A 85 -11.07 2.69 10.07
N PHE A 86 -9.98 2.62 9.35
CA PHE A 86 -8.75 2.05 9.89
C PHE A 86 -7.83 3.13 10.48
N ASP A 87 -7.88 4.34 9.90
CA ASP A 87 -7.10 5.49 10.32
C ASP A 87 -7.86 6.78 10.01
N ASP A 88 -8.04 7.64 11.02
CA ASP A 88 -8.84 8.86 10.91
C ASP A 88 -8.25 9.89 9.93
N GLU A 89 -6.93 9.97 9.83
CA GLU A 89 -6.26 10.87 8.89
C GLU A 89 -6.46 10.40 7.45
N LEU A 90 -6.32 9.09 7.21
CA LEU A 90 -6.56 8.49 5.90
C LEU A 90 -8.01 8.63 5.46
N ASP A 91 -8.96 8.47 6.38
CA ASP A 91 -10.39 8.68 6.13
C ASP A 91 -10.68 10.14 5.81
N THR A 92 -10.06 11.06 6.54
CA THR A 92 -10.17 12.50 6.29
C THR A 92 -9.70 12.85 4.89
N LEU A 93 -8.54 12.35 4.46
CA LEU A 93 -7.99 12.59 3.12
C LEU A 93 -8.88 12.01 2.01
N ASN A 94 -9.39 10.79 2.19
CA ASN A 94 -10.10 10.08 1.14
C ASN A 94 -11.58 10.45 1.01
N TYR A 95 -12.25 10.81 2.11
CA TYR A 95 -13.70 10.96 2.14
C TYR A 95 -14.19 12.35 2.53
N LEU A 96 -13.43 13.10 3.33
CA LEU A 96 -13.87 14.41 3.77
C LEU A 96 -13.43 15.51 2.81
N SER A 97 -14.30 16.48 2.65
CA SER A 97 -14.00 17.68 1.90
C SER A 97 -13.21 18.64 2.79
N ILE A 98 -11.93 18.81 2.52
CA ILE A 98 -11.07 19.76 3.21
C ILE A 98 -10.81 20.93 2.28
N CYS A 99 -11.25 22.12 2.67
CA CYS A 99 -10.93 23.34 1.97
C CYS A 99 -9.50 23.77 2.30
N GLU A 100 -8.60 23.63 1.34
CA GLU A 100 -7.30 24.29 1.41
C GLU A 100 -7.48 25.75 1.04
N VAL A 101 -6.91 26.65 1.86
CA VAL A 101 -6.96 28.09 1.59
C VAL A 101 -5.99 28.38 0.47
N ASP A 102 -6.48 28.40 -0.75
CA ASP A 102 -5.73 28.87 -1.91
C ASP A 102 -6.04 30.34 -2.15
N ASN A 103 -5.04 31.19 -2.03
CA ASN A 103 -5.22 32.64 -2.01
C ASN A 103 -5.39 33.27 -3.39
N ASN A 104 -5.34 32.52 -4.51
CA ASN A 104 -5.00 33.16 -5.76
C ASN A 104 -5.77 32.77 -7.02
N SER A 105 -6.92 32.09 -7.02
CA SER A 105 -7.52 31.87 -8.33
C SER A 105 -9.01 31.63 -8.39
N ASP A 106 -9.61 32.30 -9.34
CA ASP A 106 -11.02 32.24 -9.73
C ASP A 106 -11.42 30.94 -10.47
N ILE A 107 -10.46 30.05 -10.75
CA ILE A 107 -10.67 28.87 -11.63
C ILE A 107 -11.22 27.64 -10.86
N HIS A 108 -11.27 27.63 -9.52
CA HIS A 108 -11.26 26.40 -8.75
C HIS A 108 -12.39 26.11 -7.81
N ASP A 109 -13.42 26.90 -7.75
CA ASP A 109 -14.46 26.77 -6.72
C ASP A 109 -15.15 25.40 -6.71
N SER A 110 -15.17 24.70 -7.86
CA SER A 110 -15.87 23.43 -8.01
C SER A 110 -15.12 22.21 -7.40
N TYR A 111 -13.79 22.26 -7.25
CA TYR A 111 -12.98 21.14 -6.73
C TYR A 111 -12.02 21.49 -5.59
N ARG A 112 -12.00 22.75 -5.19
CA ARG A 112 -11.14 23.27 -4.11
C ARG A 112 -11.31 22.53 -2.78
N CYS A 113 -12.54 22.14 -2.46
CA CYS A 113 -12.88 21.47 -1.20
C CYS A 113 -13.23 19.98 -1.39
N CYS A 114 -12.80 19.34 -2.47
CA CYS A 114 -13.15 17.94 -2.74
C CYS A 114 -12.25 16.98 -1.98
N SER A 115 -12.80 15.83 -1.59
CA SER A 115 -12.00 14.69 -1.11
C SER A 115 -11.13 14.11 -2.23
N ILE A 116 -10.11 13.30 -1.90
CA ILE A 116 -9.31 12.59 -2.91
C ILE A 116 -10.22 11.79 -3.84
N SER A 117 -11.17 11.04 -3.30
CA SER A 117 -12.09 10.22 -4.10
C SER A 117 -12.90 11.04 -5.10
N THR A 118 -13.44 12.17 -4.67
CA THR A 118 -14.18 13.10 -5.55
C THR A 118 -13.26 13.73 -6.60
N SER A 119 -12.07 14.17 -6.20
CA SER A 119 -11.07 14.75 -7.12
C SER A 119 -10.62 13.76 -8.19
N ILE A 120 -10.47 12.48 -7.83
CA ILE A 120 -10.19 11.41 -8.81
C ILE A 120 -11.37 11.23 -9.78
N GLY A 121 -12.61 11.25 -9.29
CA GLY A 121 -13.79 11.19 -10.16
C GLY A 121 -13.84 12.35 -11.16
N ILE A 122 -13.54 13.56 -10.70
CA ILE A 122 -13.43 14.76 -11.56
C ILE A 122 -12.30 14.57 -12.59
N PHE A 123 -11.11 14.14 -12.15
CA PHE A 123 -9.97 13.84 -13.03
C PHE A 123 -10.35 12.85 -14.13
N ILE A 124 -10.98 11.73 -13.79
CA ILE A 124 -11.42 10.70 -14.73
C ILE A 124 -12.41 11.29 -15.74
N THR A 125 -13.37 12.08 -15.28
CA THR A 125 -14.37 12.70 -16.17
C THR A 125 -13.74 13.69 -17.15
N MET A 126 -12.86 14.55 -16.64
CA MET A 126 -12.19 15.55 -17.49
C MET A 126 -11.24 14.89 -18.49
N THR A 127 -10.49 13.89 -18.08
CA THR A 127 -9.54 13.19 -18.97
C THR A 127 -10.26 12.36 -20.03
N LYS A 128 -11.38 11.72 -19.73
CA LYS A 128 -12.23 11.06 -20.72
C LYS A 128 -12.78 12.07 -21.73
N GLY A 129 -13.26 13.23 -21.28
CA GLY A 129 -13.72 14.30 -22.16
C GLY A 129 -12.61 14.81 -23.10
N ILE A 130 -11.37 14.97 -22.61
CA ILE A 130 -10.23 15.33 -23.46
C ILE A 130 -9.96 14.25 -24.52
N LEU A 131 -10.00 12.97 -24.13
CA LEU A 131 -9.75 11.87 -25.07
C LEU A 131 -10.84 11.77 -26.16
N ASP A 132 -12.09 12.04 -25.81
CA ASP A 132 -13.21 12.02 -26.76
C ASP A 132 -13.09 13.15 -27.81
N GLU A 133 -12.53 14.30 -27.41
CA GLU A 133 -12.37 15.46 -28.26
C GLU A 133 -10.93 15.66 -28.78
N ILE A 134 -10.05 14.67 -28.64
CA ILE A 134 -8.60 14.81 -28.81
C ILE A 134 -8.20 15.36 -30.17
N ASN A 135 -8.96 15.06 -31.22
CA ASN A 135 -8.69 15.54 -32.59
C ASN A 135 -8.94 17.06 -32.77
N GLN A 136 -9.63 17.70 -31.82
CA GLN A 136 -9.93 19.13 -31.89
C GLN A 136 -8.78 19.99 -31.32
N TYR A 137 -7.80 19.35 -30.67
CA TYR A 137 -6.73 20.07 -29.96
C TYR A 137 -5.57 20.53 -30.86
N ASP A 138 -5.45 20.04 -32.11
CA ASP A 138 -4.41 20.42 -33.08
C ASP A 138 -2.98 20.48 -32.53
N GLY A 139 -2.65 19.58 -31.59
CA GLY A 139 -1.35 19.56 -30.93
C GLY A 139 -1.14 20.65 -29.86
N GLN A 140 -2.16 21.44 -29.53
CA GLN A 140 -2.06 22.57 -28.60
C GLN A 140 -2.47 22.15 -27.19
N LEU A 141 -1.58 22.42 -26.21
CA LEU A 141 -1.81 22.13 -24.79
C LEU A 141 -2.47 23.30 -24.03
N ASN A 142 -2.66 24.45 -24.69
CA ASN A 142 -3.21 25.65 -24.06
C ASN A 142 -4.75 25.70 -24.03
N GLN A 143 -5.39 24.58 -24.32
CA GLN A 143 -6.85 24.49 -24.24
C GLN A 143 -7.31 24.44 -22.77
N ASN A 144 -8.44 25.10 -22.48
CA ASN A 144 -8.96 25.24 -21.12
C ASN A 144 -9.09 23.90 -20.38
N ASN A 145 -9.60 22.85 -21.04
CA ASN A 145 -9.79 21.54 -20.42
C ASN A 145 -8.46 20.92 -19.97
N VAL A 146 -7.38 21.08 -20.74
CA VAL A 146 -6.03 20.61 -20.40
C VAL A 146 -5.49 21.40 -19.21
N ILE A 147 -5.63 22.72 -19.24
CA ILE A 147 -5.20 23.62 -18.16
C ILE A 147 -5.93 23.24 -16.85
N HIS A 148 -7.23 22.99 -16.90
CA HIS A 148 -8.02 22.59 -15.74
C HIS A 148 -7.56 21.25 -15.17
N VAL A 149 -7.27 20.25 -16.00
CA VAL A 149 -6.73 18.95 -15.52
C VAL A 149 -5.37 19.12 -14.87
N LEU A 150 -4.46 19.87 -15.50
CA LEU A 150 -3.13 20.12 -14.94
C LEU A 150 -3.21 20.92 -13.62
N HIS A 151 -4.14 21.85 -13.53
CA HIS A 151 -4.37 22.61 -12.32
C HIS A 151 -4.93 21.74 -11.20
N LEU A 152 -5.95 20.93 -11.46
CA LEU A 152 -6.50 19.95 -10.51
C LEU A 152 -5.39 19.04 -9.99
N LEU A 153 -4.53 18.55 -10.87
CA LEU A 153 -3.42 17.67 -10.50
C LEU A 153 -2.44 18.38 -9.56
N ASN A 154 -1.86 19.48 -10.03
CA ASN A 154 -0.75 20.12 -9.32
C ASN A 154 -1.16 20.76 -8.01
N ASN A 155 -2.33 21.37 -7.95
CA ASN A 155 -2.72 22.19 -6.80
C ASN A 155 -3.60 21.43 -5.80
N HIS A 156 -4.31 20.38 -6.24
CA HIS A 156 -5.32 19.75 -5.39
C HIS A 156 -5.17 18.25 -5.21
N LEU A 157 -4.61 17.53 -6.17
CA LEU A 157 -4.66 16.07 -6.15
C LEU A 157 -3.31 15.43 -5.78
N ILE A 158 -2.20 15.85 -6.40
CA ILE A 158 -0.88 15.22 -6.22
C ILE A 158 -0.46 15.25 -4.74
N GLY A 159 -0.47 16.40 -4.10
CA GLY A 159 -0.01 16.52 -2.71
C GLY A 159 -0.88 15.72 -1.71
N ARG A 160 -2.17 15.57 -1.99
CA ARG A 160 -3.07 14.75 -1.16
C ARG A 160 -2.86 13.26 -1.38
N LEU A 161 -2.61 12.85 -2.63
CA LEU A 161 -2.28 11.47 -2.95
C LEU A 161 -0.96 11.06 -2.34
N GLU A 162 0.05 11.91 -2.43
CA GLU A 162 1.36 11.72 -1.79
C GLU A 162 1.20 11.52 -0.27
N ARG A 163 0.49 12.42 0.39
CA ARG A 163 0.15 12.29 1.83
C ARG A 163 -0.56 10.96 2.15
N SER A 164 -1.49 10.52 1.28
CA SER A 164 -2.18 9.24 1.46
C SER A 164 -1.23 8.05 1.33
N VAL A 165 -0.27 8.09 0.39
CA VAL A 165 0.77 7.06 0.25
C VAL A 165 1.69 7.04 1.47
N ASP A 166 2.16 8.21 1.90
CA ASP A 166 3.04 8.36 3.06
C ASP A 166 2.37 7.83 4.33
N ARG A 167 1.10 8.20 4.55
CA ARG A 167 0.35 7.73 5.72
C ARG A 167 0.21 6.21 5.76
N ILE A 168 -0.14 5.58 4.64
CA ILE A 168 -0.21 4.11 4.55
C ILE A 168 1.17 3.48 4.78
N THR A 169 2.23 4.11 4.30
CA THR A 169 3.60 3.63 4.49
C THR A 169 4.01 3.72 5.96
N GLU A 170 3.74 4.84 6.62
CA GLU A 170 3.98 5.02 8.07
C GLU A 170 3.23 3.98 8.91
N MET A 171 1.95 3.76 8.61
CA MET A 171 1.14 2.73 9.27
C MET A 171 1.75 1.33 9.11
N ASN A 172 2.22 1.01 7.90
CA ASN A 172 2.88 -0.26 7.62
C ASN A 172 4.20 -0.42 8.39
N GLU A 173 5.03 0.63 8.42
CA GLU A 173 6.27 0.63 9.21
C GLU A 173 6.01 0.46 10.71
N GLN A 174 5.02 1.18 11.24
CA GLN A 174 4.65 1.07 12.66
C GLN A 174 4.17 -0.34 12.98
N TYR A 175 3.31 -0.90 12.14
CA TYR A 175 2.83 -2.26 12.31
C TYR A 175 3.96 -3.30 12.27
N CYS A 176 4.92 -3.14 11.35
CA CYS A 176 6.11 -4.00 11.27
C CYS A 176 6.99 -3.89 12.54
N LYS A 177 7.16 -2.69 13.09
CA LYS A 177 7.88 -2.47 14.36
C LYS A 177 7.18 -3.17 15.53
N ASP A 178 5.87 -2.99 15.64
CA ASP A 178 5.07 -3.61 16.70
C ASP A 178 5.11 -5.14 16.61
N LEU A 179 5.01 -5.69 15.41
CA LEU A 179 5.14 -7.13 15.17
C LEU A 179 6.53 -7.66 15.55
N SER A 180 7.58 -6.93 15.19
CA SER A 180 8.96 -7.25 15.56
C SER A 180 9.14 -7.28 17.08
N ASN A 181 8.60 -6.27 17.79
CA ASN A 181 8.63 -6.20 19.25
C ASN A 181 7.87 -7.36 19.89
N GLN A 182 6.67 -7.69 19.40
CA GLN A 182 5.89 -8.84 19.90
C GLN A 182 6.65 -10.16 19.69
N THR A 183 7.27 -10.33 18.53
CA THR A 183 8.07 -11.53 18.22
C THR A 183 9.27 -11.64 19.17
N LEU A 184 9.96 -10.54 19.47
CA LEU A 184 11.06 -10.50 20.41
C LEU A 184 10.61 -10.92 21.83
N VAL A 185 9.47 -10.40 22.29
CA VAL A 185 8.90 -10.76 23.62
C VAL A 185 8.57 -12.25 23.67
N ILE A 186 7.91 -12.81 22.66
CA ILE A 186 7.61 -14.24 22.57
C ILE A 186 8.90 -15.07 22.60
N PHE A 187 9.94 -14.63 21.89
CA PHE A 187 11.24 -15.30 21.86
C PHE A 187 11.90 -15.32 23.25
N ILE A 188 11.90 -14.18 23.96
CA ILE A 188 12.44 -14.10 25.33
C ILE A 188 11.68 -15.03 26.29
N ILE A 189 10.35 -15.02 26.22
CA ILE A 189 9.51 -15.91 27.04
C ILE A 189 9.84 -17.38 26.73
N SER A 190 9.99 -17.74 25.47
CA SER A 190 10.34 -19.10 25.04
C SER A 190 11.70 -19.55 25.61
N ILE A 191 12.70 -18.68 25.62
CA ILE A 191 14.01 -18.96 26.23
C ILE A 191 13.85 -19.21 27.74
N ILE A 192 13.12 -18.35 28.46
CA ILE A 192 12.90 -18.48 29.89
C ILE A 192 12.23 -19.83 30.22
N VAL A 193 11.16 -20.17 29.49
CA VAL A 193 10.47 -21.45 29.67
C VAL A 193 11.39 -22.63 29.40
N THR A 194 12.20 -22.57 28.35
CA THR A 194 13.16 -23.64 28.03
C THR A 194 14.20 -23.83 29.14
N VAL A 195 14.72 -22.73 29.69
CA VAL A 195 15.69 -22.78 30.82
C VAL A 195 15.03 -23.37 32.07
N LEU A 196 13.79 -22.96 32.39
CA LEU A 196 13.07 -23.52 33.51
C LEU A 196 12.82 -25.03 33.37
N LEU A 197 12.41 -25.48 32.19
CA LEU A 197 12.26 -26.92 31.91
C LEU A 197 13.56 -27.68 32.06
N PHE A 198 14.68 -27.09 31.63
CA PHE A 198 16.00 -27.69 31.82
C PHE A 198 16.32 -27.90 33.33
N PHE A 199 16.04 -26.89 34.17
CA PHE A 199 16.23 -27.01 35.60
C PHE A 199 15.35 -28.08 36.22
N VAL A 200 14.08 -28.17 35.81
CA VAL A 200 13.15 -29.19 36.28
C VAL A 200 13.66 -30.60 35.92
N ILE A 201 14.06 -30.81 34.67
CA ILE A 201 14.61 -32.09 34.22
C ILE A 201 15.89 -32.44 34.99
N PHE A 202 16.78 -31.48 35.17
CA PHE A 202 18.02 -31.66 35.91
C PHE A 202 17.75 -32.06 37.38
N PHE A 203 16.77 -31.41 38.02
CA PHE A 203 16.37 -31.74 39.38
C PHE A 203 15.85 -33.19 39.50
N PHE A 204 14.97 -33.59 38.57
CA PHE A 204 14.46 -34.96 38.56
C PHE A 204 15.55 -35.98 38.27
N TYR A 205 16.48 -35.66 37.38
CA TYR A 205 17.64 -36.50 37.11
C TYR A 205 18.50 -36.71 38.36
N GLN A 206 18.86 -35.65 39.08
CA GLN A 206 19.62 -35.71 40.32
C GLN A 206 18.91 -36.55 41.36
N LYS A 207 17.60 -36.38 41.51
CA LYS A 207 16.79 -37.17 42.46
C LYS A 207 16.76 -38.65 42.07
N SER A 208 16.61 -38.97 40.80
CA SER A 208 16.64 -40.36 40.29
C SER A 208 17.98 -41.03 40.55
N VAL A 209 19.09 -40.33 40.28
CA VAL A 209 20.46 -40.85 40.54
C VAL A 209 20.66 -41.11 42.04
N SER A 210 20.19 -40.20 42.89
CA SER A 210 20.25 -40.36 44.35
C SER A 210 19.49 -41.62 44.84
N ILE A 211 18.25 -41.80 44.34
CA ILE A 211 17.44 -43.00 44.67
C ILE A 211 18.10 -44.27 44.20
N TYR A 212 18.63 -44.26 42.97
CA TYR A 212 19.39 -45.42 42.42
C TYR A 212 20.59 -45.74 43.29
N HIS A 213 21.35 -44.74 43.75
CA HIS A 213 22.53 -44.95 44.60
C HIS A 213 22.16 -45.57 45.93
N VAL A 214 21.07 -45.05 46.55
CA VAL A 214 20.54 -45.63 47.83
C VAL A 214 20.08 -47.10 47.64
N GLY A 215 19.37 -47.36 46.51
CA GLY A 215 18.93 -48.71 46.17
C GLY A 215 20.11 -49.70 46.01
N MET A 216 21.17 -49.28 45.34
CA MET A 216 22.39 -50.08 45.20
C MET A 216 23.09 -50.39 46.53
N ILE A 217 23.18 -49.40 47.42
CA ILE A 217 23.75 -49.60 48.76
C ILE A 217 22.90 -50.59 49.59
N LEU A 218 21.58 -50.54 49.48
CA LEU A 218 20.69 -51.47 50.15
C LEU A 218 20.87 -52.91 49.64
N ILE A 219 20.96 -53.10 48.34
CA ILE A 219 21.19 -54.40 47.72
C ILE A 219 22.54 -54.99 48.15
N GLN A 220 23.58 -54.17 48.22
CA GLN A 220 24.91 -54.63 48.71
C GLN A 220 24.95 -55.05 50.17
N ARG A 221 24.00 -54.59 51.01
CA ARG A 221 23.90 -54.96 52.42
C ARG A 221 23.02 -56.15 52.65
N LEU A 222 22.36 -56.71 51.67
CA LEU A 222 21.57 -57.93 51.82
C LEU A 222 22.50 -59.12 51.96
N PRO A 223 22.21 -60.03 52.91
CA PRO A 223 22.99 -61.27 53.09
C PRO A 223 22.86 -62.14 51.82
N PRO A 224 23.93 -62.88 51.42
CA PRO A 224 23.94 -63.68 50.19
C PRO A 224 22.80 -64.70 50.06
N ASN A 225 22.16 -65.08 51.20
CA ASN A 225 21.05 -66.04 51.23
C ASN A 225 19.65 -65.40 51.03
N ALA A 226 19.56 -64.07 50.74
CA ALA A 226 18.31 -63.40 50.50
C ALA A 226 17.82 -63.51 49.04
N PHE A 227 18.60 -64.14 48.18
CA PHE A 227 18.32 -64.32 46.70
C PHE A 227 18.10 -65.81 46.34
N ASN A 228 17.98 -66.69 47.31
CA ASN A 228 17.63 -68.12 47.09
C ASN A 228 16.17 -68.38 47.38
#